data_0bc7b21529eade831f5980a8c303230e
#
_entry.id   0bc7b21529eade831f5980a8c303230e
#
_cell.length_a   1.000
_cell.length_b   1.000
_cell.length_c   1.000
_cell.angle_alpha   90.00
_cell.angle_beta   90.00
_cell.angle_gamma   90.00
#
_symmetry.space_group_name_H-M   'P 1'
#
loop_
_entity.id
_entity.type
_entity.pdbx_description
1 polymer ?
#
loop_
_entity_poly.entity_id
_entity_poly.type
_entity_poly.pdbx_seq_one_letter_code
_entity_poly.pdbx_strand_id
1 'polypeptide(L)'
;ALGATPADTDELLVSDAGTLKRVDFSHLKGGGMDLLNVTTLGADASEIIVDNVFTSSHDIYRFFLYNMKTSANADIHFQLRYGGASGTNEGSNAYVTRNHYAYNSGDGQQQNSHNDGYALLNGWTDLDANTDYGTSVEMTLFDPVDTEKYTTLMAHGTMYSGDGSYNEVVNTMMGWFTSKARSQTGFRLHPSAGNFKQYTKLLTYGMKLS
;
A
#
# COMPACT_ATOMS: atom_id res chain seq x y z
N ALA A 1 28.45 -21.79 -11.47
CA ALA A 1 27.43 -21.07 -10.69
C ALA A 1 27.24 -19.68 -11.33
N LEU A 2 26.02 -19.30 -11.60
CA LEU A 2 25.70 -17.93 -12.01
C LEU A 2 26.09 -17.01 -10.85
N GLY A 3 27.05 -16.11 -11.09
CA GLY A 3 27.53 -15.16 -10.09
C GLY A 3 26.64 -13.90 -9.92
N ALA A 4 25.54 -13.82 -10.69
CA ALA A 4 24.60 -12.71 -10.70
C ALA A 4 23.17 -13.23 -10.91
N THR A 5 22.19 -12.39 -10.61
CA THR A 5 20.78 -12.65 -10.94
C THR A 5 20.64 -12.74 -12.46
N PRO A 6 19.98 -13.77 -13.02
CA PRO A 6 19.78 -13.87 -14.46
C PRO A 6 19.03 -12.65 -15.02
N ALA A 7 19.50 -12.16 -16.16
CA ALA A 7 18.80 -11.14 -16.93
C ALA A 7 17.65 -11.77 -17.74
N ASP A 8 16.68 -10.97 -18.18
CA ASP A 8 15.53 -11.45 -18.98
C ASP A 8 15.95 -12.05 -20.32
N THR A 9 17.11 -11.64 -20.83
CA THR A 9 17.72 -12.12 -22.07
C THR A 9 18.61 -13.36 -21.88
N ASP A 10 18.83 -13.82 -20.63
CA ASP A 10 19.56 -15.06 -20.39
C ASP A 10 18.71 -16.24 -20.83
N GLU A 11 19.37 -17.26 -21.41
CA GLU A 11 18.70 -18.41 -21.96
C GLU A 11 19.01 -19.66 -21.14
N LEU A 12 18.00 -20.48 -20.99
CA LEU A 12 18.10 -21.80 -20.38
C LEU A 12 17.85 -22.88 -21.42
N LEU A 13 18.57 -23.98 -21.30
CA LEU A 13 18.29 -25.18 -22.07
C LEU A 13 17.29 -26.04 -21.31
N VAL A 14 16.14 -26.28 -21.91
CA VAL A 14 15.06 -27.12 -21.35
C VAL A 14 14.86 -28.33 -22.26
N SER A 15 14.77 -29.50 -21.68
CA SER A 15 14.37 -30.71 -22.43
C SER A 15 12.85 -30.81 -22.47
N ASP A 16 12.30 -30.70 -23.67
CA ASP A 16 10.88 -30.89 -23.93
C ASP A 16 10.69 -32.13 -24.80
N ALA A 17 10.10 -33.16 -24.22
CA ALA A 17 9.89 -34.47 -24.86
C ALA A 17 11.15 -35.04 -25.54
N GLY A 18 12.33 -34.86 -24.94
CA GLY A 18 13.60 -35.35 -25.45
C GLY A 18 14.29 -34.38 -26.46
N THR A 19 13.67 -33.27 -26.80
CA THR A 19 14.26 -32.22 -27.62
C THR A 19 14.76 -31.07 -26.74
N LEU A 20 16.04 -30.68 -26.92
CA LEU A 20 16.59 -29.51 -26.23
C LEU A 20 16.06 -28.23 -26.91
N LYS A 21 15.44 -27.39 -26.11
CA LYS A 21 14.95 -26.09 -26.53
C LYS A 21 15.60 -25.01 -25.69
N ARG A 22 15.79 -23.84 -26.31
CA ARG A 22 16.20 -22.61 -25.61
C ARG A 22 14.96 -21.89 -25.14
N VAL A 23 14.95 -21.46 -23.89
CA VAL A 23 13.88 -20.66 -23.28
C VAL A 23 14.52 -19.45 -22.63
N ASP A 24 14.05 -18.27 -22.99
CA ASP A 24 14.50 -17.03 -22.36
C ASP A 24 14.03 -17.01 -20.90
N PHE A 25 14.86 -16.49 -20.01
CA PHE A 25 14.54 -16.41 -18.59
C PHE A 25 13.27 -15.61 -18.33
N SER A 26 12.94 -14.65 -19.20
CA SER A 26 11.68 -13.89 -19.15
C SER A 26 10.42 -14.79 -19.14
N HIS A 27 10.45 -15.94 -19.83
CA HIS A 27 9.34 -16.89 -19.86
C HIS A 27 9.25 -17.80 -18.63
N LEU A 28 10.28 -17.81 -17.80
CA LEU A 28 10.32 -18.57 -16.54
C LEU A 28 9.94 -17.72 -15.33
N LYS A 29 9.86 -16.42 -15.50
CA LYS A 29 9.28 -15.54 -14.51
C LYS A 29 7.80 -15.83 -14.42
N GLY A 30 7.43 -16.68 -13.46
CA GLY A 30 6.03 -16.95 -13.18
C GLY A 30 5.28 -15.65 -12.94
N GLY A 31 4.00 -15.61 -13.32
CA GLY A 31 3.10 -14.49 -13.03
C GLY A 31 2.95 -14.32 -11.51
N GLY A 32 3.89 -13.62 -10.91
CA GLY A 32 3.97 -13.31 -9.49
C GLY A 32 3.79 -11.81 -9.24
N MET A 33 4.07 -11.43 -8.02
CA MET A 33 4.18 -10.01 -7.64
C MET A 33 5.61 -9.54 -7.86
N ASP A 34 5.78 -8.46 -8.62
CA ASP A 34 7.07 -7.79 -8.79
C ASP A 34 7.29 -6.84 -7.60
N LEU A 35 8.42 -6.97 -6.90
CA LEU A 35 8.79 -6.02 -5.85
C LEU A 35 9.24 -4.70 -6.49
N LEU A 36 8.45 -3.65 -6.32
CA LEU A 36 8.66 -2.33 -6.95
C LEU A 36 9.38 -1.35 -6.04
N ASN A 37 9.10 -1.39 -4.74
CA ASN A 37 9.72 -0.48 -3.78
C ASN A 37 9.84 -1.11 -2.39
N VAL A 38 10.93 -0.77 -1.70
CA VAL A 38 11.15 -1.04 -0.28
C VAL A 38 11.56 0.25 0.40
N THR A 39 10.75 0.72 1.33
CA THR A 39 11.08 1.85 2.18
C THR A 39 11.24 1.35 3.62
N THR A 40 12.37 1.66 4.24
CA THR A 40 12.60 1.46 5.68
C THR A 40 13.05 2.79 6.25
N LEU A 41 12.32 3.30 7.23
CA LEU A 41 12.67 4.58 7.86
C LEU A 41 13.92 4.43 8.72
N GLY A 42 14.98 5.15 8.37
CA GLY A 42 16.22 5.24 9.14
C GLY A 42 16.12 6.21 10.32
N ALA A 43 15.11 7.07 10.33
CA ALA A 43 14.77 8.05 11.37
C ALA A 43 13.27 8.31 11.35
N ASP A 44 12.75 9.01 12.36
CA ASP A 44 11.37 9.47 12.40
C ASP A 44 11.07 10.39 11.19
N ALA A 45 9.92 10.20 10.55
CA ALA A 45 9.53 10.93 9.34
C ALA A 45 8.04 11.33 9.39
N SER A 46 7.73 12.54 8.95
CA SER A 46 6.35 13.05 8.91
C SER A 46 5.50 12.38 7.83
N GLU A 47 6.14 11.72 6.87
CA GLU A 47 5.46 11.07 5.74
C GLU A 47 6.35 10.01 5.08
N ILE A 48 5.73 9.11 4.34
CA ILE A 48 6.38 8.21 3.38
C ILE A 48 5.80 8.54 2.01
N ILE A 49 6.65 8.95 1.07
CA ILE A 49 6.28 9.22 -0.32
C ILE A 49 6.95 8.18 -1.21
N VAL A 50 6.16 7.60 -2.11
CA VAL A 50 6.65 6.69 -3.16
C VAL A 50 6.08 7.18 -4.49
N ASP A 51 6.91 7.86 -5.25
CA ASP A 51 6.56 8.37 -6.59
C ASP A 51 7.04 7.41 -7.68
N ASN A 52 6.44 7.49 -8.87
CA ASN A 52 6.75 6.67 -10.07
C ASN A 52 6.65 5.15 -9.85
N VAL A 53 5.83 4.72 -8.90
CA VAL A 53 5.64 3.30 -8.61
C VAL A 53 4.48 2.70 -9.40
N PHE A 54 3.49 3.50 -9.77
CA PHE A 54 2.36 3.07 -10.60
C PHE A 54 2.66 3.30 -12.07
N THR A 55 2.60 2.24 -12.85
CA THR A 55 2.90 2.23 -14.28
C THR A 55 1.88 1.37 -15.03
N SER A 56 1.79 1.53 -16.34
CA SER A 56 0.94 0.67 -17.18
C SER A 56 1.40 -0.79 -17.27
N SER A 57 2.51 -1.13 -16.63
CA SER A 57 3.00 -2.51 -16.58
C SER A 57 2.27 -3.38 -15.57
N HIS A 58 1.53 -2.76 -14.65
CA HIS A 58 0.82 -3.47 -13.58
C HIS A 58 -0.58 -2.88 -13.40
N ASP A 59 -1.55 -3.75 -13.11
CA ASP A 59 -2.96 -3.39 -12.93
C ASP A 59 -3.33 -3.35 -11.44
N ILE A 60 -2.65 -4.17 -10.63
CA ILE A 60 -2.90 -4.31 -9.19
C ILE A 60 -1.60 -4.04 -8.43
N TYR A 61 -1.74 -3.32 -7.33
CA TYR A 61 -0.62 -3.03 -6.43
C TYR A 61 -0.95 -3.51 -5.02
N ARG A 62 0.01 -4.23 -4.38
CA ARG A 62 -0.10 -4.65 -2.99
C ARG A 62 0.96 -3.97 -2.15
N PHE A 63 0.53 -3.56 -0.96
CA PHE A 63 1.38 -2.87 0.00
C PHE A 63 1.37 -3.63 1.31
N PHE A 64 2.54 -3.78 1.90
CA PHE A 64 2.70 -4.31 3.24
C PHE A 64 3.39 -3.26 4.09
N LEU A 65 2.62 -2.64 4.96
CA LEU A 65 3.11 -1.68 5.94
C LEU A 65 3.20 -2.40 7.29
N TYR A 66 4.38 -2.51 7.84
CA TYR A 66 4.59 -3.21 9.08
C TYR A 66 5.58 -2.52 10.01
N ASN A 67 5.51 -2.91 11.29
CA ASN A 67 6.21 -2.24 12.38
C ASN A 67 5.92 -0.73 12.40
N MET A 68 4.71 -0.35 11.97
CA MET A 68 4.29 1.05 11.95
C MET A 68 3.98 1.50 13.37
N LYS A 69 4.61 2.58 13.76
CA LYS A 69 4.38 3.30 15.01
C LYS A 69 4.36 4.79 14.72
N THR A 70 3.69 5.55 15.55
CA THR A 70 3.66 7.02 15.48
C THR A 70 4.23 7.65 16.76
N SER A 71 4.68 8.88 16.68
CA SER A 71 5.21 9.62 17.84
C SER A 71 4.13 10.35 18.64
N ALA A 72 2.89 10.34 18.14
CA ALA A 72 1.68 10.84 18.78
C ALA A 72 0.51 9.95 18.38
N ASN A 73 -0.57 9.96 19.14
CA ASN A 73 -1.81 9.31 18.73
C ASN A 73 -2.27 9.93 17.40
N ALA A 74 -2.51 9.12 16.40
CA ALA A 74 -2.74 9.61 15.05
C ALA A 74 -3.57 8.67 14.19
N ASP A 75 -4.37 9.26 13.32
CA ASP A 75 -4.90 8.59 12.15
C ASP A 75 -3.83 8.40 11.08
N ILE A 76 -3.94 7.35 10.30
CA ILE A 76 -3.05 7.08 9.17
C ILE A 76 -3.78 7.36 7.87
N HIS A 77 -3.28 8.34 7.16
CA HIS A 77 -3.83 8.83 5.91
C HIS A 77 -3.07 8.25 4.71
N PHE A 78 -3.81 7.77 3.73
CA PHE A 78 -3.30 7.38 2.42
C PHE A 78 -3.79 8.37 1.37
N GLN A 79 -2.87 8.89 0.55
CA GLN A 79 -3.19 9.79 -0.56
C GLN A 79 -2.53 9.29 -1.84
N LEU A 80 -3.27 9.29 -2.94
CA LEU A 80 -2.71 9.10 -4.27
C LEU A 80 -1.94 10.33 -4.72
N ARG A 81 -0.99 10.13 -5.62
CA ARG A 81 -0.16 11.19 -6.20
C ARG A 81 -0.10 11.03 -7.71
N TYR A 82 -0.07 12.15 -8.42
CA TYR A 82 0.06 12.24 -9.87
C TYR A 82 1.19 13.20 -10.26
N GLY A 83 1.68 13.12 -11.52
CA GLY A 83 2.70 14.05 -12.03
C GLY A 83 4.14 13.59 -11.91
N GLY A 84 4.38 12.32 -11.56
CA GLY A 84 5.73 11.72 -11.58
C GLY A 84 6.59 12.05 -10.35
N ALA A 85 7.91 12.18 -10.53
CA ALA A 85 8.91 12.25 -9.46
C ALA A 85 8.78 13.43 -8.48
N SER A 86 8.05 14.49 -8.86
CA SER A 86 7.72 15.60 -7.98
C SER A 86 6.19 15.69 -7.83
N GLY A 87 5.57 14.54 -7.71
CA GLY A 87 4.12 14.40 -7.79
C GLY A 87 3.35 15.28 -6.81
N THR A 88 2.15 15.65 -7.22
CA THR A 88 1.17 16.38 -6.42
C THR A 88 0.22 15.39 -5.75
N ASN A 89 -0.11 15.61 -4.49
CA ASN A 89 -1.11 14.81 -3.80
C ASN A 89 -2.49 15.04 -4.42
N GLU A 90 -3.27 13.97 -4.59
CA GLU A 90 -4.68 14.11 -4.97
C GLU A 90 -5.42 14.88 -3.87
N GLY A 91 -6.19 15.87 -4.28
CA GLY A 91 -6.76 16.87 -3.38
C GLY A 91 -8.03 16.45 -2.66
N SER A 92 -8.69 17.45 -2.08
CA SER A 92 -9.99 17.31 -1.43
C SER A 92 -11.06 16.78 -2.38
N ASN A 93 -12.02 16.05 -1.84
CA ASN A 93 -13.15 15.44 -2.56
C ASN A 93 -12.81 14.25 -3.46
N ALA A 94 -11.64 13.60 -3.25
CA ALA A 94 -11.21 12.49 -4.08
C ALA A 94 -11.45 11.11 -3.44
N TYR A 95 -11.80 11.05 -2.16
CA TYR A 95 -11.82 9.78 -1.41
C TYR A 95 -13.17 9.51 -0.76
N VAL A 96 -13.62 8.28 -0.85
CA VAL A 96 -14.74 7.72 -0.10
C VAL A 96 -14.25 6.45 0.58
N THR A 97 -14.28 6.39 1.89
CA THR A 97 -13.81 5.23 2.65
C THR A 97 -14.86 4.72 3.61
N ARG A 98 -14.87 3.40 3.79
CA ARG A 98 -15.63 2.73 4.85
C ARG A 98 -14.70 1.80 5.60
N ASN A 99 -14.75 1.89 6.92
CA ASN A 99 -14.04 1.01 7.81
C ASN A 99 -15.01 0.13 8.57
N HIS A 100 -14.70 -1.14 8.64
CA HIS A 100 -15.33 -2.10 9.54
C HIS A 100 -14.24 -2.58 10.51
N TYR A 101 -14.48 -2.45 11.80
CA TYR A 101 -13.50 -2.82 12.82
C TYR A 101 -14.14 -3.70 13.90
N ALA A 102 -13.34 -4.61 14.42
CA ALA A 102 -13.69 -5.43 15.56
C ALA A 102 -12.67 -5.20 16.68
N TYR A 103 -13.13 -5.16 17.90
CA TYR A 103 -12.31 -5.01 19.10
C TYR A 103 -12.76 -6.00 20.18
N ASN A 104 -12.01 -6.11 21.25
CA ASN A 104 -12.20 -7.14 22.29
C ASN A 104 -13.59 -7.18 22.92
N SER A 105 -14.40 -6.13 22.84
CA SER A 105 -15.73 -6.05 23.44
C SER A 105 -16.87 -5.78 22.44
N GLY A 106 -16.61 -5.83 21.14
CA GLY A 106 -17.63 -5.60 20.12
C GLY A 106 -17.08 -5.35 18.72
N ASP A 107 -17.94 -4.89 17.86
CA ASP A 107 -17.62 -4.47 16.51
C ASP A 107 -18.29 -3.13 16.19
N GLY A 108 -17.78 -2.44 15.19
CA GLY A 108 -18.31 -1.17 14.77
C GLY A 108 -18.03 -0.89 13.29
N GLN A 109 -18.69 0.13 12.80
CA GLN A 109 -18.50 0.62 11.44
C GLN A 109 -18.31 2.13 11.49
N GLN A 110 -17.35 2.61 10.73
CA GLN A 110 -17.20 4.02 10.46
C GLN A 110 -17.29 4.25 8.96
N GLN A 111 -18.14 5.17 8.59
CA GLN A 111 -18.18 5.73 7.25
C GLN A 111 -17.54 7.10 7.33
N ASN A 112 -16.36 7.24 6.76
CA ASN A 112 -15.84 8.56 6.47
C ASN A 112 -16.60 9.11 5.28
N SER A 113 -17.19 10.25 5.47
CA SER A 113 -18.05 10.88 4.50
C SER A 113 -17.28 11.28 3.24
N HIS A 114 -18.00 11.39 2.18
CA HIS A 114 -17.63 11.94 0.90
C HIS A 114 -16.82 13.22 1.07
N ASN A 115 -15.73 13.32 0.34
CA ASN A 115 -14.98 14.55 0.14
C ASN A 115 -13.78 14.80 1.07
N ASP A 116 -13.16 13.75 1.58
CA ASP A 116 -11.88 13.90 2.27
C ASP A 116 -10.72 13.99 1.28
N GLY A 117 -9.65 14.65 1.68
CA GLY A 117 -8.41 14.73 0.91
C GLY A 117 -7.51 13.50 1.04
N TYR A 118 -7.98 12.43 1.68
CA TYR A 118 -7.24 11.21 1.97
C TYR A 118 -8.17 10.03 2.23
N ALA A 119 -7.65 8.82 2.09
CA ALA A 119 -8.27 7.60 2.60
C ALA A 119 -7.75 7.33 4.02
N LEU A 120 -8.65 7.09 4.97
CA LEU A 120 -8.31 6.77 6.34
C LEU A 120 -8.06 5.27 6.48
N LEU A 121 -6.85 4.87 6.88
CA LEU A 121 -6.47 3.46 7.00
C LEU A 121 -6.83 2.84 8.35
N ASN A 122 -6.88 3.61 9.41
CA ASN A 122 -7.33 3.19 10.73
C ASN A 122 -8.77 3.68 10.94
N GLY A 123 -9.64 2.82 11.40
CA GLY A 123 -11.06 3.12 11.55
C GLY A 123 -11.38 4.20 12.59
N TRP A 124 -12.01 3.81 13.67
CA TRP A 124 -12.56 4.67 14.71
C TRP A 124 -11.51 5.34 15.62
N THR A 125 -10.37 4.73 15.82
CA THR A 125 -9.42 5.15 16.88
C THR A 125 -8.06 5.48 16.31
N ASP A 126 -7.42 6.48 16.87
CA ASP A 126 -6.02 6.79 16.60
C ASP A 126 -5.12 5.59 16.91
N LEU A 127 -4.06 5.47 16.12
CA LEU A 127 -2.96 4.57 16.45
C LEU A 127 -2.27 5.06 17.72
N ASP A 128 -2.07 4.17 18.70
CA ASP A 128 -1.44 4.54 19.98
C ASP A 128 0.07 4.81 19.81
N ALA A 129 0.50 5.97 20.29
CA ALA A 129 1.90 6.37 20.31
C ALA A 129 2.75 5.65 21.38
N ASN A 130 2.09 5.13 22.43
CA ASN A 130 2.79 4.64 23.62
C ASN A 130 3.05 3.13 23.59
N THR A 131 2.66 2.41 22.55
CA THR A 131 2.81 0.96 22.53
C THR A 131 4.13 0.51 21.94
N ASP A 132 4.69 -0.54 22.53
CA ASP A 132 5.78 -1.30 21.92
C ASP A 132 5.31 -2.20 20.77
N TYR A 133 4.00 -2.27 20.54
CA TYR A 133 3.38 -3.07 19.50
C TYR A 133 3.36 -2.29 18.18
N GLY A 134 4.03 -2.82 17.16
CA GLY A 134 3.93 -2.29 15.81
C GLY A 134 2.62 -2.69 15.16
N THR A 135 1.97 -1.76 14.50
CA THR A 135 0.80 -2.00 13.66
C THR A 135 1.24 -2.53 12.30
N SER A 136 0.44 -3.45 11.75
CA SER A 136 0.65 -3.97 10.40
C SER A 136 -0.62 -3.82 9.58
N VAL A 137 -0.47 -3.33 8.35
CA VAL A 137 -1.57 -3.13 7.40
C VAL A 137 -1.15 -3.71 6.05
N GLU A 138 -2.03 -4.52 5.48
CA GLU A 138 -1.96 -4.95 4.09
C GLU A 138 -2.98 -4.15 3.28
N MET A 139 -2.57 -3.68 2.09
CA MET A 139 -3.45 -2.93 1.19
C MET A 139 -3.36 -3.49 -0.21
N THR A 140 -4.46 -3.43 -0.95
CA THR A 140 -4.52 -3.72 -2.39
C THR A 140 -5.18 -2.57 -3.12
N LEU A 141 -4.51 -2.04 -4.12
CA LEU A 141 -4.97 -0.95 -4.97
C LEU A 141 -5.17 -1.47 -6.39
N PHE A 142 -6.30 -1.13 -7.00
CA PHE A 142 -6.68 -1.58 -8.34
C PHE A 142 -6.74 -0.38 -9.29
N ASP A 143 -6.23 -0.58 -10.49
CA ASP A 143 -6.34 0.33 -11.64
C ASP A 143 -5.91 1.80 -11.38
N PRO A 144 -4.79 2.10 -10.66
CA PRO A 144 -4.45 3.48 -10.34
C PRO A 144 -4.04 4.32 -11.57
N VAL A 145 -3.63 3.67 -12.65
CA VAL A 145 -3.17 4.33 -13.89
C VAL A 145 -4.32 4.56 -14.88
N ASP A 146 -5.42 3.82 -14.73
CA ASP A 146 -6.58 3.90 -15.61
C ASP A 146 -7.35 5.21 -15.36
N THR A 147 -7.61 5.98 -16.43
CA THR A 147 -8.35 7.24 -16.36
C THR A 147 -9.85 7.08 -16.61
N GLU A 148 -10.29 5.89 -17.02
CA GLU A 148 -11.68 5.59 -17.32
C GLU A 148 -12.43 4.92 -16.16
N LYS A 149 -11.68 4.41 -15.18
CA LYS A 149 -12.21 3.73 -14.00
C LYS A 149 -11.85 4.44 -12.71
N TYR A 150 -12.65 4.18 -11.68
CA TYR A 150 -12.30 4.58 -10.33
C TYR A 150 -11.23 3.63 -9.78
N THR A 151 -10.18 4.21 -9.22
CA THR A 151 -9.21 3.45 -8.43
C THR A 151 -9.89 2.94 -7.17
N THR A 152 -9.72 1.67 -6.86
CA THR A 152 -10.28 1.03 -5.66
C THR A 152 -9.17 0.61 -4.71
N LEU A 153 -9.31 0.90 -3.43
CA LEU A 153 -8.39 0.48 -2.37
C LEU A 153 -9.12 -0.45 -1.39
N MET A 154 -8.47 -1.56 -1.07
CA MET A 154 -8.84 -2.43 0.04
C MET A 154 -7.69 -2.47 1.03
N ALA A 155 -7.98 -2.38 2.32
CA ALA A 155 -6.97 -2.51 3.36
C ALA A 155 -7.47 -3.42 4.48
N HIS A 156 -6.53 -4.16 5.06
CA HIS A 156 -6.77 -5.04 6.19
C HIS A 156 -5.58 -4.96 7.14
N GLY A 157 -5.85 -4.86 8.43
CA GLY A 157 -4.77 -4.73 9.39
C GLY A 157 -5.19 -4.87 10.83
N THR A 158 -4.19 -4.94 11.69
CA THR A 158 -4.35 -4.91 13.14
C THR A 158 -3.66 -3.67 13.68
N MET A 159 -4.28 -3.03 14.66
CA MET A 159 -3.71 -1.87 15.32
C MET A 159 -3.99 -1.91 16.82
N TYR A 160 -3.26 -1.10 17.54
CA TYR A 160 -3.48 -0.84 18.94
C TYR A 160 -4.10 0.56 19.09
N SER A 161 -5.19 0.63 19.85
CA SER A 161 -5.96 1.87 20.00
C SER A 161 -5.29 2.86 20.94
N GLY A 162 -5.17 4.11 20.51
CA GLY A 162 -4.57 5.19 21.28
C GLY A 162 -5.48 5.87 22.29
N ASP A 163 -6.77 5.53 22.32
CA ASP A 163 -7.72 6.11 23.30
C ASP A 163 -7.78 5.36 24.64
N GLY A 164 -7.02 4.27 24.75
CA GLY A 164 -6.95 3.44 25.98
C GLY A 164 -8.20 2.60 26.23
N SER A 165 -9.23 2.71 25.40
CA SER A 165 -10.50 1.97 25.56
C SER A 165 -10.47 0.59 24.92
N TYR A 166 -9.59 0.38 23.94
CA TYR A 166 -9.51 -0.86 23.17
C TYR A 166 -8.04 -1.25 22.99
N ASN A 167 -7.72 -2.47 23.38
CA ASN A 167 -6.33 -2.94 23.34
C ASN A 167 -5.94 -3.49 21.95
N GLU A 168 -6.89 -3.99 21.19
CA GLU A 168 -6.66 -4.56 19.87
C GLU A 168 -7.83 -4.21 18.95
N VAL A 169 -7.53 -3.76 17.75
CA VAL A 169 -8.50 -3.48 16.71
C VAL A 169 -8.07 -4.20 15.44
N VAL A 170 -8.94 -5.06 14.94
CA VAL A 170 -8.83 -5.58 13.58
C VAL A 170 -9.66 -4.68 12.68
N ASN A 171 -9.04 -4.12 11.68
CA ASN A 171 -9.68 -3.19 10.77
C ASN A 171 -9.68 -3.72 9.34
N THR A 172 -10.83 -3.62 8.67
CA THR A 172 -10.96 -3.83 7.23
C THR A 172 -11.54 -2.57 6.62
N MET A 173 -10.83 -2.00 5.69
CA MET A 173 -11.24 -0.80 4.96
C MET A 173 -11.53 -1.15 3.51
N MET A 174 -12.60 -0.59 2.99
CA MET A 174 -12.87 -0.52 1.55
C MET A 174 -12.99 0.95 1.17
N GLY A 175 -12.28 1.34 0.13
CA GLY A 175 -12.30 2.70 -0.36
C GLY A 175 -12.32 2.75 -1.88
N TRP A 176 -12.92 3.78 -2.42
CA TRP A 176 -12.79 4.13 -3.83
C TRP A 176 -12.50 5.62 -3.96
N PHE A 177 -11.83 5.96 -5.01
CA PHE A 177 -11.46 7.32 -5.31
C PHE A 177 -12.43 7.89 -6.34
N THR A 178 -12.95 9.06 -6.07
CA THR A 178 -13.97 9.70 -6.93
C THR A 178 -13.38 10.42 -8.13
N SER A 179 -12.05 10.58 -8.17
CA SER A 179 -11.35 11.20 -9.31
C SER A 179 -10.79 10.13 -10.22
N LYS A 180 -11.44 9.92 -11.38
CA LYS A 180 -10.95 9.07 -12.47
C LYS A 180 -10.31 9.87 -13.61
N ALA A 181 -10.15 11.16 -13.43
CA ALA A 181 -9.67 12.05 -14.51
C ALA A 181 -8.14 12.06 -14.65
N ARG A 182 -7.40 11.30 -13.86
CA ARG A 182 -5.94 11.36 -13.79
C ARG A 182 -5.32 9.99 -13.58
N SER A 183 -4.26 9.73 -14.35
CA SER A 183 -3.38 8.60 -14.10
C SER A 183 -2.56 8.90 -12.84
N GLN A 184 -2.70 8.08 -11.84
CA GLN A 184 -1.89 8.16 -10.62
C GLN A 184 -0.52 7.55 -10.87
N THR A 185 0.53 8.13 -10.29
CA THR A 185 1.91 7.69 -10.48
C THR A 185 2.57 7.24 -9.19
N GLY A 186 1.95 7.52 -8.04
CA GLY A 186 2.50 7.21 -6.74
C GLY A 186 1.50 7.44 -5.62
N PHE A 187 2.00 7.39 -4.39
CA PHE A 187 1.20 7.60 -3.20
C PHE A 187 2.00 8.22 -2.06
N ARG A 188 1.29 8.71 -1.07
CA ARG A 188 1.78 9.24 0.18
C ARG A 188 1.06 8.57 1.35
N LEU A 189 1.81 8.23 2.39
CA LEU A 189 1.30 7.89 3.71
C LEU A 189 1.75 8.96 4.70
N HIS A 190 0.87 9.42 5.57
CA HIS A 190 1.25 10.33 6.64
C HIS A 190 0.33 10.18 7.85
N PRO A 191 0.82 10.33 9.08
CA PRO A 191 -0.02 10.40 10.26
C PRO A 191 -0.71 11.78 10.34
N SER A 192 -1.89 11.84 10.96
CA SER A 192 -2.61 13.10 11.22
C SER A 192 -1.90 13.98 12.25
N ALA A 193 -1.10 13.36 13.12
CA ALA A 193 -0.28 14.02 14.14
C ALA A 193 1.05 13.30 14.35
N GLY A 194 2.09 14.04 14.74
CA GLY A 194 3.41 13.46 14.97
C GLY A 194 4.09 12.95 13.71
N ASN A 195 4.93 11.95 13.87
CA ASN A 195 5.76 11.33 12.82
C ASN A 195 5.63 9.81 12.87
N PHE A 196 5.83 9.15 11.75
CA PHE A 196 6.19 7.72 11.76
C PHE A 196 7.52 7.53 12.47
N LYS A 197 7.61 6.53 13.31
CA LYS A 197 8.84 6.19 14.02
C LYS A 197 9.83 5.47 13.11
N GLN A 198 11.11 5.58 13.45
CA GLN A 198 12.19 4.81 12.88
C GLN A 198 11.82 3.31 12.82
N TYR A 199 12.30 2.61 11.79
CA TYR A 199 12.06 1.20 11.47
C TYR A 199 10.64 0.85 10.97
N THR A 200 9.75 1.81 10.81
CA THR A 200 8.54 1.62 9.99
C THR A 200 8.95 1.18 8.59
N LYS A 201 8.35 0.11 8.08
CA LYS A 201 8.73 -0.49 6.81
C LYS A 201 7.52 -0.66 5.89
N LEU A 202 7.72 -0.29 4.62
CA LEU A 202 6.73 -0.41 3.56
C LEU A 202 7.35 -1.17 2.39
N LEU A 203 6.62 -2.20 1.93
CA LEU A 203 6.91 -2.93 0.69
C LEU A 203 5.79 -2.65 -0.29
N THR A 204 6.14 -2.39 -1.54
CA THR A 204 5.17 -2.20 -2.63
C THR A 204 5.44 -3.21 -3.73
N TYR A 205 4.42 -3.94 -4.12
CA TYR A 205 4.45 -4.92 -5.19
C TYR A 205 3.47 -4.54 -6.29
N GLY A 206 3.79 -4.89 -7.53
CA GLY A 206 2.92 -4.80 -8.68
C GLY A 206 2.55 -6.16 -9.23
N MET A 207 1.34 -6.30 -9.75
CA MET A 207 0.84 -7.50 -10.42
C MET A 207 0.21 -7.08 -11.75
N LYS A 208 0.49 -7.84 -12.80
CA LYS A 208 -0.19 -7.69 -14.09
C LYS A 208 -1.26 -8.75 -14.22
N LEU A 209 -2.45 -8.32 -14.61
CA LEU A 209 -3.49 -9.23 -15.11
C LEU A 209 -3.14 -9.53 -16.57
N SER A 210 -2.73 -10.75 -16.86
CA SER A 210 -2.34 -11.22 -18.20
C SER A 210 -3.47 -11.11 -19.22
#